data_5fdff079317f754afc04d8ec3f33cb5b
#
_entry.id   5fdff079317f754afc04d8ec3f33cb5b
#
_cell.length_a   1.000
_cell.length_b   1.000
_cell.length_c   1.000
_cell.angle_alpha   90.00
_cell.angle_beta   90.00
_cell.angle_gamma   90.00
#
_symmetry.space_group_name_H-M   'P 1'
#
loop_
_entity.id
_entity.type
_entity.pdbx_description
1 polymer ?
#
loop_
_entity_poly.entity_id
_entity_poly.type
_entity_poly.pdbx_seq_one_letter_code
_entity_poly.pdbx_strand_id
1 'polypeptide(L)'
;MDISRIEVGQIIQVAWRKQPVFVVRHSKNALESLGKIENKLADPNSVSIEEPYRDLHPTRSKSNEYSVLAGVCTHLGCAPKYHPEVEPKPWDATWLGGFFCPCHGSMFDIVGRVFKGVPAPTNLKVPPHNFQGNTLTIGEDKT
;
A
#
# COMPACT_ATOMS: atom_id res chain seq x y z
N MET A 1 -10.03 15.30 3.54
CA MET A 1 -8.80 15.67 4.26
C MET A 1 -7.81 16.29 3.29
N ASP A 2 -7.02 17.22 3.77
CA ASP A 2 -5.98 17.86 2.99
C ASP A 2 -4.70 17.02 3.02
N ILE A 3 -4.20 16.63 1.83
CA ILE A 3 -2.99 15.81 1.69
C ILE A 3 -1.78 16.61 1.20
N SER A 4 -1.92 17.94 1.06
CA SER A 4 -0.86 18.78 0.50
C SER A 4 0.43 18.79 1.32
N ARG A 5 0.34 18.46 2.62
CA ARG A 5 1.49 18.47 3.54
C ARG A 5 2.20 17.14 3.66
N ILE A 6 1.72 16.09 3.00
CA ILE A 6 2.44 14.81 2.99
C ILE A 6 3.64 14.96 2.09
N GLU A 7 4.84 14.77 2.64
CA GLU A 7 6.06 14.84 1.84
C GLU A 7 6.27 13.55 1.05
N VAL A 8 7.05 13.65 -0.01
CA VAL A 8 7.40 12.49 -0.84
C VAL A 8 8.05 11.41 0.02
N GLY A 9 7.54 10.19 -0.07
CA GLY A 9 8.03 9.06 0.73
C GLY A 9 7.39 8.95 2.11
N GLN A 10 6.55 9.90 2.51
CA GLN A 10 5.91 9.87 3.82
C GLN A 10 4.55 9.18 3.77
N ILE A 11 4.11 8.78 4.96
CA ILE A 11 2.82 8.15 5.21
C ILE A 11 2.08 8.91 6.30
N ILE A 12 0.77 9.02 6.16
CA ILE A 12 -0.10 9.40 7.28
C ILE A 12 -1.09 8.29 7.53
N GLN A 13 -1.57 8.20 8.76
CA GLN A 13 -2.57 7.24 9.16
C GLN A 13 -3.83 7.97 9.60
N VAL A 14 -4.98 7.55 9.06
CA VAL A 14 -6.27 8.09 9.44
C VAL A 14 -7.19 6.94 9.82
N ALA A 15 -8.23 7.22 10.61
CA ALA A 15 -9.22 6.22 10.98
C ALA A 15 -10.40 6.28 10.01
N TRP A 16 -10.87 5.10 9.57
CA TRP A 16 -12.07 4.96 8.78
C TRP A 16 -12.77 3.66 9.16
N ARG A 17 -14.02 3.75 9.59
CA ARG A 17 -14.81 2.59 10.04
C ARG A 17 -14.05 1.75 11.07
N LYS A 18 -13.41 2.42 12.04
CA LYS A 18 -12.64 1.81 13.14
C LYS A 18 -11.40 1.05 12.66
N GLN A 19 -10.94 1.30 11.45
CA GLN A 19 -9.71 0.71 10.90
C GLN A 19 -8.71 1.81 10.54
N PRO A 20 -7.40 1.54 10.67
CA PRO A 20 -6.40 2.46 10.15
C PRO A 20 -6.38 2.41 8.63
N VAL A 21 -6.24 3.58 8.02
CA VAL A 21 -6.02 3.71 6.59
C VAL A 21 -4.73 4.47 6.39
N PHE A 22 -3.83 3.90 5.61
CA PHE A 22 -2.55 4.54 5.28
C PHE A 22 -2.70 5.32 3.99
N VAL A 23 -2.24 6.57 4.01
CA VAL A 23 -2.11 7.39 2.81
C VAL A 23 -0.63 7.61 2.59
N VAL A 24 -0.10 7.05 1.51
CA VAL A 24 1.34 7.03 1.22
C VAL A 24 1.59 7.90 -0.01
N ARG A 25 2.52 8.85 0.11
CA ARG A 25 2.98 9.61 -1.05
C ARG A 25 4.24 8.97 -1.60
N HIS A 26 4.18 8.46 -2.83
CA HIS A 26 5.29 7.78 -3.46
C HIS A 26 6.22 8.74 -4.19
N SER A 27 7.53 8.46 -4.14
CA SER A 27 8.48 9.09 -5.04
C SER A 27 8.41 8.45 -6.42
N LYS A 28 8.87 9.18 -7.43
CA LYS A 28 8.95 8.63 -8.78
C LYS A 28 9.83 7.38 -8.82
N ASN A 29 10.97 7.40 -8.12
CA ASN A 29 11.88 6.25 -8.05
C ASN A 29 11.22 5.03 -7.40
N ALA A 30 10.43 5.23 -6.34
CA ALA A 30 9.71 4.14 -5.71
C ALA A 30 8.72 3.49 -6.68
N LEU A 31 7.97 4.28 -7.43
CA LEU A 31 7.02 3.76 -8.41
C LEU A 31 7.72 3.05 -9.57
N GLU A 32 8.87 3.55 -10.01
CA GLU A 32 9.66 2.90 -11.05
C GLU A 32 10.25 1.56 -10.61
N SER A 33 10.45 1.36 -9.31
CA SER A 33 10.99 0.11 -8.78
C SER A 33 9.97 -1.02 -8.70
N LEU A 34 8.67 -0.75 -8.88
CA LEU A 34 7.62 -1.76 -8.69
C LEU A 34 7.77 -2.97 -9.62
N GLY A 35 8.24 -2.76 -10.83
CA GLY A 35 8.47 -3.86 -11.77
C GLY A 35 9.60 -4.80 -11.37
N LYS A 36 10.54 -4.33 -10.55
CA LYS A 36 11.71 -5.12 -10.15
C LYS A 36 11.40 -6.25 -9.17
N ILE A 37 10.27 -6.17 -8.48
CA ILE A 37 9.90 -7.13 -7.44
C ILE A 37 8.69 -7.98 -7.79
N GLU A 38 8.14 -7.85 -9.01
CA GLU A 38 6.93 -8.58 -9.40
C GLU A 38 7.08 -10.09 -9.25
N ASN A 39 8.26 -10.63 -9.49
CA ASN A 39 8.54 -12.06 -9.33
C ASN A 39 8.52 -12.52 -7.87
N LYS A 40 8.60 -11.60 -6.90
CA LYS A 40 8.50 -11.90 -5.47
C LYS A 40 7.08 -11.84 -4.94
N LEU A 41 6.14 -11.36 -5.74
CA LEU A 41 4.76 -11.08 -5.31
C LEU A 41 3.82 -12.23 -5.64
N ALA A 42 2.88 -12.50 -4.72
CA ALA A 42 1.88 -13.53 -4.91
C ALA A 42 0.79 -13.11 -5.89
N ASP A 43 0.47 -11.80 -5.92
CA ASP A 43 -0.62 -11.28 -6.77
C ASP A 43 -0.27 -9.87 -7.26
N PRO A 44 0.71 -9.75 -8.17
CA PRO A 44 1.17 -8.43 -8.61
C PRO A 44 0.12 -7.59 -9.31
N ASN A 45 -0.92 -8.21 -9.88
CA ASN A 45 -1.98 -7.51 -10.60
C ASN A 45 -3.30 -7.44 -9.83
N SER A 46 -3.30 -7.82 -8.54
CA SER A 46 -4.46 -7.73 -7.64
C SER A 46 -5.71 -8.42 -8.20
N VAL A 47 -5.55 -9.64 -8.74
CA VAL A 47 -6.68 -10.38 -9.32
C VAL A 47 -7.40 -11.25 -8.30
N SER A 48 -6.78 -11.51 -7.13
CA SER A 48 -7.34 -12.40 -6.12
C SER A 48 -8.34 -11.73 -5.19
N ILE A 49 -8.46 -10.41 -5.22
CA ILE A 49 -9.42 -9.65 -4.42
C ILE A 49 -10.19 -8.68 -5.31
N GLU A 50 -11.38 -8.31 -4.86
CA GLU A 50 -12.12 -7.24 -5.50
C GLU A 50 -11.47 -5.90 -5.16
N GLU A 51 -11.06 -5.16 -6.19
CA GLU A 51 -10.33 -3.92 -6.02
C GLU A 51 -10.85 -2.87 -7.00
N PRO A 52 -11.37 -1.72 -6.50
CA PRO A 52 -12.07 -0.78 -7.36
C PRO A 52 -11.18 -0.05 -8.37
N TYR A 53 -9.88 0.08 -8.09
CA TYR A 53 -8.99 0.91 -8.93
C TYR A 53 -7.79 0.16 -9.48
N ARG A 54 -7.91 -1.14 -9.63
CA ARG A 54 -6.80 -2.06 -9.97
C ARG A 54 -5.98 -1.64 -11.18
N ASP A 55 -6.62 -1.19 -12.23
CA ASP A 55 -5.97 -0.92 -13.51
C ASP A 55 -5.78 0.57 -13.82
N LEU A 56 -6.05 1.47 -12.86
CA LEU A 56 -5.96 2.90 -13.11
C LEU A 56 -4.52 3.42 -13.04
N HIS A 57 -3.79 3.03 -11.99
CA HIS A 57 -2.42 3.50 -11.76
C HIS A 57 -1.62 2.42 -11.02
N PRO A 58 -0.28 2.42 -11.14
CA PRO A 58 0.55 1.50 -10.35
C PRO A 58 0.40 1.64 -8.84
N THR A 59 -0.08 2.79 -8.36
CA THR A 59 -0.36 3.05 -6.95
C THR A 59 -1.55 2.25 -6.40
N ARG A 60 -2.34 1.61 -7.25
CA ARG A 60 -3.59 0.93 -6.92
C ARG A 60 -4.65 1.89 -6.38
N SER A 61 -4.62 3.15 -6.81
CA SER A 61 -5.55 4.19 -6.34
C SER A 61 -6.02 5.06 -7.51
N LYS A 62 -6.87 6.03 -7.22
CA LYS A 62 -7.29 7.05 -8.20
C LYS A 62 -6.22 8.10 -8.47
N SER A 63 -5.09 8.05 -7.76
CA SER A 63 -3.97 8.99 -7.92
C SER A 63 -2.77 8.27 -8.51
N ASN A 64 -2.01 8.96 -9.35
CA ASN A 64 -0.74 8.45 -9.87
C ASN A 64 0.44 8.68 -8.90
N GLU A 65 0.19 9.26 -7.74
CA GLU A 65 1.25 9.62 -6.78
C GLU A 65 1.00 9.03 -5.39
N TYR A 66 -0.27 8.88 -4.97
CA TYR A 66 -0.64 8.43 -3.63
C TYR A 66 -1.25 7.04 -3.66
N SER A 67 -0.95 6.22 -2.64
CA SER A 67 -1.72 5.00 -2.36
C SER A 67 -2.59 5.21 -1.14
N VAL A 68 -3.77 4.60 -1.13
CA VAL A 68 -4.73 4.62 -0.03
C VAL A 68 -5.00 3.17 0.34
N LEU A 69 -4.47 2.72 1.48
CA LEU A 69 -4.45 1.31 1.83
C LEU A 69 -5.06 1.09 3.22
N ALA A 70 -5.89 0.07 3.36
CA ALA A 70 -6.30 -0.36 4.70
C ALA A 70 -5.06 -0.88 5.43
N GLY A 71 -4.73 -0.29 6.57
CA GLY A 71 -3.57 -0.64 7.38
C GLY A 71 -3.81 -1.87 8.25
N VAL A 72 -4.38 -2.91 7.63
CA VAL A 72 -4.78 -4.14 8.31
C VAL A 72 -4.21 -5.31 7.53
N CYS A 73 -3.28 -6.05 8.16
CA CYS A 73 -2.68 -7.24 7.56
C CYS A 73 -3.78 -8.25 7.22
N THR A 74 -3.78 -8.75 5.98
CA THR A 74 -4.83 -9.64 5.49
C THR A 74 -4.75 -11.04 6.09
N HIS A 75 -3.72 -11.34 6.91
CA HIS A 75 -3.64 -12.60 7.65
C HIS A 75 -4.59 -12.61 8.85
N LEU A 76 -4.25 -11.83 9.93
CA LEU A 76 -5.04 -11.83 11.17
C LEU A 76 -5.35 -10.41 11.68
N GLY A 77 -5.23 -9.41 10.85
CA GLY A 77 -5.66 -8.05 11.19
C GLY A 77 -4.67 -7.19 11.95
N CYS A 78 -3.42 -7.62 12.15
CA CYS A 78 -2.40 -6.77 12.74
C CYS A 78 -2.07 -5.58 11.84
N ALA A 79 -1.61 -4.48 12.42
CA ALA A 79 -1.18 -3.32 11.65
C ALA A 79 0.24 -3.53 11.11
N PRO A 80 0.42 -3.60 9.78
CA PRO A 80 1.77 -3.67 9.22
C PRO A 80 2.49 -2.34 9.42
N LYS A 81 3.81 -2.41 9.51
CA LYS A 81 4.65 -1.23 9.70
C LYS A 81 5.32 -0.82 8.39
N TYR A 82 5.36 0.48 8.16
CA TYR A 82 5.94 1.07 6.96
C TYR A 82 7.45 1.15 7.08
N HIS A 83 8.16 0.54 6.12
CA HIS A 83 9.61 0.56 6.02
C HIS A 83 10.01 0.98 4.62
N PRO A 84 10.08 2.30 4.34
CA PRO A 84 10.31 2.79 2.98
C PRO A 84 11.77 2.70 2.51
N GLU A 85 12.71 2.42 3.41
CA GLU A 85 14.13 2.42 3.09
C GLU A 85 14.49 1.30 2.12
N VAL A 86 15.23 1.62 1.07
CA VAL A 86 15.80 0.64 0.13
C VAL A 86 17.12 0.18 0.71
N GLU A 87 17.08 -0.86 1.53
CA GLU A 87 18.27 -1.41 2.21
C GLU A 87 17.98 -2.83 2.68
N PRO A 88 19.02 -3.65 2.95
CA PRO A 88 18.81 -4.97 3.52
C PRO A 88 18.08 -4.90 4.87
N LYS A 89 17.13 -5.80 5.05
CA LYS A 89 16.38 -5.95 6.31
C LYS A 89 16.51 -7.38 6.80
N PRO A 90 16.26 -7.64 8.09
CA PRO A 90 16.30 -9.01 8.61
C PRO A 90 15.37 -9.98 7.88
N TRP A 91 14.27 -9.47 7.33
CA TRP A 91 13.27 -10.29 6.63
C TRP A 91 13.49 -10.35 5.11
N ASP A 92 14.33 -9.49 4.54
CA ASP A 92 14.61 -9.49 3.10
C ASP A 92 15.92 -8.74 2.80
N ALA A 93 16.92 -9.47 2.34
CA ALA A 93 18.24 -8.90 2.02
C ALA A 93 18.20 -7.92 0.84
N THR A 94 17.16 -7.99 0.00
CA THR A 94 16.98 -7.13 -1.17
C THR A 94 15.74 -6.25 -1.06
N TRP A 95 15.44 -5.78 0.13
CA TRP A 95 14.26 -4.96 0.43
C TRP A 95 14.28 -3.64 -0.32
N LEU A 96 13.22 -3.37 -1.08
CA LEU A 96 13.06 -2.14 -1.87
C LEU A 96 12.02 -1.17 -1.29
N GLY A 97 11.71 -1.32 0.00
CA GLY A 97 10.66 -0.53 0.66
C GLY A 97 9.32 -1.26 0.65
N GLY A 98 8.51 -0.99 1.65
CA GLY A 98 7.19 -1.59 1.77
C GLY A 98 6.71 -1.69 3.20
N PHE A 99 5.91 -2.70 3.48
CA PHE A 99 5.31 -2.94 4.79
C PHE A 99 5.72 -4.30 5.32
N PHE A 100 5.96 -4.36 6.62
CA PHE A 100 6.26 -5.61 7.33
C PHE A 100 5.30 -5.77 8.51
N CYS A 101 4.61 -6.91 8.57
CA CYS A 101 3.71 -7.21 9.68
C CYS A 101 4.49 -7.94 10.79
N PRO A 102 4.68 -7.32 11.96
CA PRO A 102 5.51 -7.93 13.02
C PRO A 102 4.85 -9.12 13.71
N CYS A 103 3.54 -9.33 13.55
CA CYS A 103 2.83 -10.41 14.23
C CYS A 103 3.27 -11.79 13.72
N HIS A 104 3.35 -11.98 12.41
CA HIS A 104 3.67 -13.27 11.80
C HIS A 104 4.60 -13.16 10.58
N GLY A 105 5.19 -12.00 10.35
CA GLY A 105 6.21 -11.82 9.32
C GLY A 105 5.73 -11.61 7.90
N SER A 106 4.45 -11.33 7.67
CA SER A 106 3.97 -11.02 6.32
C SER A 106 4.60 -9.75 5.77
N MET A 107 4.90 -9.75 4.47
CA MET A 107 5.55 -8.64 3.79
C MET A 107 4.69 -8.17 2.63
N PHE A 108 4.68 -6.85 2.43
CA PHE A 108 3.96 -6.19 1.33
C PHE A 108 4.89 -5.17 0.70
N ASP A 109 4.75 -4.93 -0.58
CA ASP A 109 5.53 -3.89 -1.24
C ASP A 109 4.99 -2.49 -0.89
N ILE A 110 5.59 -1.46 -1.48
CA ILE A 110 5.28 -0.07 -1.13
C ILE A 110 3.85 0.35 -1.54
N VAL A 111 3.21 -0.36 -2.45
CA VAL A 111 1.80 -0.15 -2.81
C VAL A 111 0.87 -1.21 -2.21
N GLY A 112 1.38 -1.99 -1.24
CA GLY A 112 0.57 -2.95 -0.49
C GLY A 112 0.34 -4.30 -1.15
N ARG A 113 1.16 -4.68 -2.14
CA ARG A 113 1.04 -5.99 -2.78
C ARG A 113 1.80 -7.04 -1.97
N VAL A 114 1.14 -8.17 -1.70
CA VAL A 114 1.68 -9.20 -0.80
C VAL A 114 2.80 -10.01 -1.47
N PHE A 115 3.84 -10.34 -0.69
CA PHE A 115 4.92 -11.20 -1.13
C PHE A 115 4.48 -12.67 -1.13
N LYS A 116 5.18 -13.49 -1.95
CA LYS A 116 5.04 -14.94 -1.93
C LYS A 116 5.57 -15.52 -0.61
N GLY A 117 5.00 -16.64 -0.19
CA GLY A 117 5.54 -17.41 0.92
C GLY A 117 5.34 -16.81 2.30
N VAL A 118 4.45 -15.83 2.44
CA VAL A 118 4.10 -15.22 3.72
C VAL A 118 2.70 -15.63 4.15
N PRO A 119 2.35 -15.50 5.47
CA PRO A 119 1.03 -15.90 5.95
C PRO A 119 -0.14 -15.11 5.34
N ALA A 120 0.04 -13.83 5.05
CA ALA A 120 -1.05 -13.02 4.47
C ALA A 120 -1.44 -13.54 3.09
N PRO A 121 -2.73 -13.83 2.84
CA PRO A 121 -3.16 -14.45 1.59
C PRO A 121 -3.36 -13.47 0.44
N THR A 122 -3.58 -12.19 0.73
CA THR A 122 -3.94 -11.20 -0.29
C THR A 122 -3.21 -9.88 -0.07
N ASN A 123 -3.23 -9.04 -1.09
CA ASN A 123 -2.74 -7.66 -1.01
C ASN A 123 -3.52 -6.88 0.05
N LEU A 124 -2.93 -5.81 0.59
CA LEU A 124 -3.67 -4.89 1.45
C LEU A 124 -4.86 -4.33 0.69
N LYS A 125 -6.00 -4.22 1.37
CA LYS A 125 -7.22 -3.74 0.73
C LYS A 125 -7.14 -2.24 0.43
N VAL A 126 -7.81 -1.83 -0.64
CA VAL A 126 -7.94 -0.43 -1.02
C VAL A 126 -9.36 0.01 -0.70
N PRO A 127 -9.58 0.89 0.29
CA PRO A 127 -10.92 1.41 0.55
C PRO A 127 -11.37 2.33 -0.59
N PRO A 128 -12.68 2.47 -0.82
CA PRO A 128 -13.16 3.44 -1.80
C PRO A 128 -12.73 4.85 -1.39
N HIS A 129 -12.36 5.66 -2.37
CA HIS A 129 -11.88 7.02 -2.11
C HIS A 129 -12.04 7.90 -3.34
N ASN A 130 -11.84 9.19 -3.13
CA ASN A 130 -11.89 10.18 -4.19
C ASN A 130 -10.90 11.31 -3.90
N PHE A 131 -10.28 11.84 -4.96
CA PHE A 131 -9.40 13.00 -4.89
C PHE A 131 -10.03 14.17 -5.63
N GLN A 132 -10.01 15.35 -5.00
CA GLN A 132 -10.37 16.62 -5.64
C GLN A 132 -9.25 17.62 -5.31
N GLY A 133 -8.33 17.83 -6.27
CA GLY A 133 -7.13 18.61 -6.01
C GLY A 133 -6.32 17.96 -4.89
N ASN A 134 -6.08 18.70 -3.80
CA ASN A 134 -5.34 18.22 -2.63
C ASN A 134 -6.26 17.66 -1.54
N THR A 135 -7.53 17.44 -1.85
CA THR A 135 -8.49 16.90 -0.88
C THR A 135 -8.79 15.44 -1.19
N LEU A 136 -8.52 14.59 -0.20
CA LEU A 136 -8.84 13.15 -0.26
C LEU A 136 -10.05 12.87 0.61
N THR A 137 -11.04 12.19 0.05
CA THR A 137 -12.21 11.68 0.78
C THR A 137 -12.17 10.15 0.75
N ILE A 138 -12.18 9.52 1.93
CA ILE A 138 -12.17 8.05 2.07
C ILE A 138 -13.61 7.59 2.36
N GLY A 139 -13.99 6.48 1.72
CA GLY A 139 -15.33 5.91 1.87
C GLY A 139 -16.33 6.39 0.84
N GLU A 140 -15.93 7.29 -0.05
CA GLU A 140 -16.77 7.76 -1.15
C GLU A 140 -16.04 7.62 -2.46
N ASP A 141 -16.74 7.09 -3.46
CA ASP A 141 -16.23 6.98 -4.82
C ASP A 141 -17.14 7.79 -5.74
N LYS A 142 -16.78 9.06 -5.92
CA LYS A 142 -17.48 9.95 -6.86
C LYS A 142 -16.72 9.97 -8.17
N THR A 143 -17.38 9.53 -9.21
CA THR A 143 -16.81 9.55 -10.57
C THR A 143 -17.11 10.86 -11.29
#